data_aad57f33994a0c8264960366fd037a35
#
_entry.id   aad57f33994a0c8264960366fd037a35
#
_cell.length_a   1.000
_cell.length_b   1.000
_cell.length_c   1.000
_cell.angle_alpha   90.00
_cell.angle_beta   90.00
_cell.angle_gamma   90.00
#
_symmetry.space_group_name_H-M   'P 1'
#
loop_
_entity.id
_entity.type
_entity.pdbx_description
1 polymer ?
#
loop_
_entity_poly.entity_id
_entity_poly.type
_entity_poly.pdbx_seq_one_letter_code
_entity_poly.pdbx_strand_id
1 'polypeptide(L)'
;MPVMLIVRPSARAGDDVRTCSQAGWRARVLSPVEIEPDEAALCGLKEQFSRSDAVFWISPTAVETAAPYVDFSDDLKAQIAVGQASGRALQRCGAKNVSVPQEGNDSEAVLRLLVWDTLPP
;
A
#
# COMPACT_ATOMS: atom_id res chain seq x y z
N MET A 1 6.41 -22.74 25.55
CA MET A 1 6.08 -21.53 24.78
C MET A 1 5.36 -21.94 23.51
N PRO A 2 4.16 -21.48 23.29
CA PRO A 2 3.45 -21.84 22.07
C PRO A 2 4.12 -21.23 20.83
N VAL A 3 3.87 -21.84 19.67
CA VAL A 3 4.48 -21.44 18.38
C VAL A 3 3.39 -20.95 17.43
N MET A 4 3.63 -19.79 16.85
CA MET A 4 2.77 -19.19 15.79
C MET A 4 3.51 -19.26 14.47
N LEU A 5 2.89 -19.85 13.45
CA LEU A 5 3.40 -19.81 12.09
C LEU A 5 2.77 -18.64 11.35
N ILE A 6 3.62 -17.73 10.86
CA ILE A 6 3.20 -16.55 10.09
C ILE A 6 3.55 -16.79 8.64
N VAL A 7 2.50 -16.88 7.80
CA VAL A 7 2.65 -17.16 6.37
C VAL A 7 2.43 -15.85 5.60
N ARG A 8 3.53 -15.16 5.30
CA ARG A 8 3.54 -13.94 4.49
C ARG A 8 4.96 -13.63 4.04
N PRO A 9 5.15 -12.74 3.04
CA PRO A 9 6.50 -12.34 2.64
C PRO A 9 7.31 -11.85 3.83
N SER A 10 8.57 -12.29 3.95
CA SER A 10 9.42 -12.00 5.12
C SER A 10 9.60 -10.50 5.36
N ALA A 11 9.64 -9.70 4.28
CA ALA A 11 9.74 -8.24 4.38
C ALA A 11 8.54 -7.59 5.10
N ARG A 12 7.40 -8.30 5.22
CA ARG A 12 6.17 -7.80 5.84
C ARG A 12 5.86 -8.46 7.18
N ALA A 13 6.71 -9.39 7.65
CA ALA A 13 6.42 -10.19 8.83
C ALA A 13 6.98 -9.61 10.13
N GLY A 14 7.82 -8.57 10.08
CA GLY A 14 8.52 -8.06 11.26
C GLY A 14 7.60 -7.62 12.39
N ASP A 15 6.54 -6.88 12.10
CA ASP A 15 5.58 -6.44 13.12
C ASP A 15 4.80 -7.60 13.72
N ASP A 16 4.45 -8.59 12.89
CA ASP A 16 3.74 -9.78 13.35
C ASP A 16 4.62 -10.60 14.33
N VAL A 17 5.91 -10.72 14.03
CA VAL A 17 6.87 -11.40 14.92
C VAL A 17 6.95 -10.69 16.26
N ARG A 18 7.07 -9.36 16.25
CA ARG A 18 7.13 -8.58 17.50
C ARG A 18 5.85 -8.74 18.32
N THR A 19 4.70 -8.66 17.66
CA THR A 19 3.40 -8.82 18.32
C THR A 19 3.27 -10.19 18.98
N CYS A 20 3.67 -11.25 18.27
CA CYS A 20 3.68 -12.61 18.82
C CYS A 20 4.59 -12.73 20.03
N SER A 21 5.80 -12.17 19.95
CA SER A 21 6.77 -12.21 21.06
C SER A 21 6.24 -11.48 22.30
N GLN A 22 5.60 -10.33 22.12
CA GLN A 22 4.99 -9.56 23.20
C GLN A 22 3.84 -10.33 23.86
N ALA A 23 3.14 -11.16 23.12
CA ALA A 23 2.05 -11.99 23.63
C ALA A 23 2.55 -13.33 24.25
N GLY A 24 3.85 -13.56 24.29
CA GLY A 24 4.42 -14.79 24.86
C GLY A 24 4.48 -15.95 23.87
N TRP A 25 4.36 -15.71 22.57
CA TRP A 25 4.43 -16.72 21.53
C TRP A 25 5.78 -16.69 20.83
N ARG A 26 6.26 -17.87 20.44
CA ARG A 26 7.38 -17.96 19.50
C ARG A 26 6.84 -17.85 18.09
N ALA A 27 7.34 -16.90 17.32
CA ALA A 27 6.94 -16.72 15.93
C ALA A 27 7.91 -17.44 14.99
N ARG A 28 7.37 -18.12 14.00
CA ARG A 28 8.11 -18.66 12.85
C ARG A 28 7.50 -18.09 11.58
N VAL A 29 8.34 -17.61 10.67
CA VAL A 29 7.88 -17.02 9.41
C VAL A 29 8.10 -18.03 8.29
N LEU A 30 7.02 -18.30 7.52
CA LEU A 30 7.09 -19.01 6.26
C LEU A 30 6.78 -18.01 5.15
N SER A 31 7.80 -17.70 4.35
CA SER A 31 7.67 -16.79 3.21
C SER A 31 7.54 -17.61 1.93
N PRO A 32 6.29 -17.88 1.45
CA PRO A 32 6.10 -18.71 0.25
C PRO A 32 6.45 -17.98 -1.04
N VAL A 33 6.49 -16.65 -1.00
CA VAL A 33 6.85 -15.80 -2.14
C VAL A 33 7.73 -14.66 -1.67
N GLU A 34 8.61 -14.19 -2.55
CA GLU A 34 9.35 -12.95 -2.36
C GLU A 34 8.85 -11.91 -3.37
N ILE A 35 8.80 -10.65 -2.94
CA ILE A 35 8.35 -9.55 -3.80
C ILE A 35 9.57 -8.90 -4.41
N GLU A 36 9.67 -8.96 -5.74
CA GLU A 36 10.75 -8.32 -6.50
C GLU A 36 10.19 -7.23 -7.40
N PRO A 37 10.79 -6.03 -7.44
CA PRO A 37 10.39 -5.00 -8.39
C PRO A 37 10.62 -5.44 -9.84
N ASP A 38 9.63 -5.17 -10.70
CA ASP A 38 9.78 -5.36 -12.15
C ASP A 38 10.36 -4.07 -12.74
N GLU A 39 11.67 -4.05 -12.94
CA GLU A 39 12.40 -2.89 -13.43
C GLU A 39 11.88 -2.41 -14.79
N ALA A 40 11.53 -3.33 -15.68
CA ALA A 40 11.02 -2.99 -17.01
C ALA A 40 9.67 -2.27 -16.93
N ALA A 41 8.77 -2.74 -16.07
CA ALA A 41 7.49 -2.09 -15.82
C ALA A 41 7.67 -0.71 -15.18
N LEU A 42 8.60 -0.60 -14.22
CA LEU A 42 8.86 0.65 -13.51
C LEU A 42 9.43 1.75 -14.39
N CYS A 43 10.12 1.42 -15.49
CA CYS A 43 10.61 2.41 -16.44
C CYS A 43 9.51 3.25 -17.07
N GLY A 44 8.31 2.69 -17.26
CA GLY A 44 7.16 3.42 -17.82
C GLY A 44 6.26 4.08 -16.78
N LEU A 45 6.51 3.85 -15.51
CA LEU A 45 5.60 4.27 -14.44
C LEU A 45 5.46 5.80 -14.33
N LYS A 46 6.56 6.53 -14.43
CA LYS A 46 6.55 8.00 -14.33
C LYS A 46 5.62 8.63 -15.36
N GLU A 47 5.66 8.16 -16.60
CA GLU A 47 4.81 8.66 -17.67
C GLU A 47 3.36 8.27 -17.45
N GLN A 48 3.09 7.02 -17.11
CA GLN A 48 1.72 6.55 -16.82
C GLN A 48 1.12 7.31 -15.64
N PHE A 49 1.89 7.52 -14.59
CA PHE A 49 1.46 8.28 -13.42
C PHE A 49 1.11 9.71 -13.79
N SER A 50 1.95 10.40 -14.58
CA SER A 50 1.72 11.78 -14.94
C SER A 50 0.48 11.98 -15.83
N ARG A 51 0.10 10.97 -16.60
CA ARG A 51 -1.09 11.00 -17.49
C ARG A 51 -2.38 10.59 -16.78
N SER A 52 -2.31 10.10 -15.56
CA SER A 52 -3.47 9.60 -14.82
C SER A 52 -4.11 10.71 -13.99
N ASP A 53 -5.42 10.73 -13.93
CA ASP A 53 -6.17 11.65 -13.07
C ASP A 53 -6.26 11.15 -11.64
N ALA A 54 -6.23 9.83 -11.47
CA ALA A 54 -6.25 9.17 -10.16
C ALA A 54 -5.42 7.89 -10.18
N VAL A 55 -4.90 7.51 -9.02
CA VAL A 55 -4.15 6.27 -8.87
C VAL A 55 -4.73 5.47 -7.70
N PHE A 56 -4.95 4.19 -7.93
CA PHE A 56 -5.43 3.26 -6.93
C PHE A 56 -4.27 2.40 -6.41
N TRP A 57 -4.01 2.48 -5.11
CA TRP A 57 -2.92 1.78 -4.45
C TRP A 57 -3.46 0.62 -3.61
N ILE A 58 -3.08 -0.60 -3.97
CA ILE A 58 -3.64 -1.81 -3.36
C ILE A 58 -2.82 -2.34 -2.19
N SER A 59 -1.61 -1.80 -1.96
CA SER A 59 -0.78 -2.24 -0.85
C SER A 59 0.30 -1.21 -0.52
N PRO A 60 0.81 -1.19 0.73
CA PRO A 60 1.98 -0.36 1.08
C PRO A 60 3.22 -0.72 0.25
N THR A 61 3.40 -1.99 -0.11
CA THR A 61 4.52 -2.44 -0.95
C THR A 61 4.48 -1.79 -2.33
N ALA A 62 3.29 -1.68 -2.93
CA ALA A 62 3.14 -1.00 -4.23
C ALA A 62 3.58 0.47 -4.12
N VAL A 63 3.18 1.17 -3.07
CA VAL A 63 3.58 2.57 -2.83
C VAL A 63 5.09 2.69 -2.69
N GLU A 64 5.69 1.86 -1.85
CA GLU A 64 7.13 1.89 -1.57
C GLU A 64 7.97 1.56 -2.82
N THR A 65 7.51 0.60 -3.60
CA THR A 65 8.18 0.21 -4.85
C THR A 65 8.13 1.33 -5.89
N ALA A 66 7.01 2.02 -5.98
CA ALA A 66 6.82 3.12 -6.93
C ALA A 66 7.50 4.43 -6.49
N ALA A 67 7.74 4.62 -5.20
CA ALA A 67 8.19 5.90 -4.63
C ALA A 67 9.42 6.52 -5.32
N PRO A 68 10.47 5.76 -5.71
CA PRO A 68 11.62 6.36 -6.39
C PRO A 68 11.31 6.88 -7.80
N TYR A 69 10.17 6.49 -8.39
CA TYR A 69 9.87 6.73 -9.81
C TYR A 69 8.81 7.80 -10.03
N VAL A 70 8.07 8.20 -8.98
CA VAL A 70 6.96 9.14 -9.11
C VAL A 70 7.06 10.25 -8.07
N ASP A 71 6.46 11.40 -8.38
CA ASP A 71 6.34 12.53 -7.46
C ASP A 71 4.95 12.51 -6.85
N PHE A 72 4.86 12.19 -5.56
CA PHE A 72 3.60 12.15 -4.83
C PHE A 72 3.08 13.51 -4.41
N SER A 73 3.85 14.59 -4.59
CA SER A 73 3.47 15.94 -4.12
C SER A 73 2.44 16.64 -4.99
N ASP A 74 2.04 16.06 -6.13
CA ASP A 74 1.02 16.61 -7.01
C ASP A 74 -0.37 16.54 -6.35
N ASP A 75 -0.85 17.67 -5.84
CA ASP A 75 -2.15 17.75 -5.14
C ASP A 75 -3.35 17.69 -6.08
N LEU A 76 -3.16 17.83 -7.38
CA LEU A 76 -4.25 17.70 -8.36
C LEU A 76 -4.60 16.26 -8.67
N LYS A 77 -3.69 15.35 -8.39
CA LYS A 77 -3.87 13.93 -8.66
C LYS A 77 -4.47 13.23 -7.44
N ALA A 78 -5.59 12.57 -7.62
CA ALA A 78 -6.22 11.80 -6.54
C ALA A 78 -5.45 10.51 -6.27
N GLN A 79 -5.06 10.30 -5.02
CA GLN A 79 -4.39 9.09 -4.56
C GLN A 79 -5.37 8.29 -3.71
N ILE A 80 -5.77 7.12 -4.19
CA ILE A 80 -6.79 6.30 -3.53
C ILE A 80 -6.11 5.08 -2.94
N ALA A 81 -6.22 4.91 -1.62
CA ALA A 81 -5.67 3.76 -0.92
C ALA A 81 -6.76 2.76 -0.57
N VAL A 82 -6.46 1.48 -0.71
CA VAL A 82 -7.43 0.41 -0.36
C VAL A 82 -7.70 0.36 1.14
N GLY A 83 -6.73 0.75 1.97
CA GLY A 83 -6.86 0.73 3.42
C GLY A 83 -5.87 1.66 4.11
N GLN A 84 -5.90 1.65 5.43
CA GLN A 84 -5.13 2.58 6.26
C GLN A 84 -3.61 2.41 6.10
N ALA A 85 -3.11 1.19 5.96
CA ALA A 85 -1.68 0.95 5.82
C ALA A 85 -1.14 1.56 4.53
N SER A 86 -1.86 1.41 3.41
CA SER A 86 -1.51 2.03 2.13
C SER A 86 -1.61 3.56 2.22
N GLY A 87 -2.63 4.07 2.89
CA GLY A 87 -2.80 5.52 3.12
C GLY A 87 -1.63 6.12 3.88
N ARG A 88 -1.19 5.46 4.95
CA ARG A 88 -0.01 5.90 5.72
C ARG A 88 1.27 5.87 4.88
N ALA A 89 1.44 4.84 4.03
CA ALA A 89 2.59 4.77 3.14
C ALA A 89 2.61 5.95 2.16
N LEU A 90 1.45 6.30 1.58
CA LEU A 90 1.32 7.47 0.70
C LEU A 90 1.67 8.76 1.43
N GLN A 91 1.19 8.94 2.63
CA GLN A 91 1.48 10.13 3.44
C GLN A 91 2.97 10.25 3.77
N ARG A 92 3.64 9.15 4.09
CA ARG A 92 5.09 9.12 4.32
C ARG A 92 5.88 9.52 3.08
N CYS A 93 5.34 9.25 1.89
CA CYS A 93 5.96 9.64 0.61
C CYS A 93 5.60 11.07 0.18
N GLY A 94 4.80 11.79 0.96
CA GLY A 94 4.45 13.18 0.70
C GLY A 94 3.17 13.39 -0.09
N ALA A 95 2.37 12.36 -0.31
CA ALA A 95 1.08 12.49 -0.98
C ALA A 95 0.11 13.33 -0.14
N LYS A 96 -0.61 14.25 -0.79
CA LYS A 96 -1.48 15.22 -0.12
C LYS A 96 -2.97 14.95 -0.36
N ASN A 97 -3.33 14.55 -1.57
CA ASN A 97 -4.72 14.27 -1.94
C ASN A 97 -5.00 12.77 -1.81
N VAL A 98 -5.04 12.27 -0.57
CA VAL A 98 -5.19 10.85 -0.27
C VAL A 98 -6.61 10.57 0.24
N SER A 99 -7.28 9.61 -0.41
CA SER A 99 -8.58 9.12 0.00
C SER A 99 -8.45 7.67 0.49
N VAL A 100 -8.93 7.41 1.71
CA VAL A 100 -8.83 6.10 2.35
C VAL A 100 -10.20 5.76 2.92
N PRO A 101 -10.70 4.53 2.74
CA PRO A 101 -11.92 4.10 3.42
C PRO A 101 -11.75 4.18 4.94
N GLN A 102 -12.73 4.76 5.63
CA GLN A 102 -12.73 4.82 7.09
C GLN A 102 -13.05 3.47 7.70
N GLU A 103 -13.90 2.70 7.03
CA GLU A 103 -14.27 1.35 7.43
C GLU A 103 -14.02 0.40 6.26
N GLY A 104 -13.38 -0.73 6.56
CA GLY A 104 -13.01 -1.71 5.56
C GLY A 104 -11.69 -1.38 4.87
N ASN A 105 -11.22 -2.33 4.11
CA ASN A 105 -9.95 -2.25 3.37
C ASN A 105 -10.01 -3.08 2.09
N ASP A 106 -11.17 -3.09 1.46
CA ASP A 106 -11.43 -3.82 0.23
C ASP A 106 -11.99 -2.90 -0.87
N SER A 107 -12.18 -3.45 -2.05
CA SER A 107 -12.68 -2.71 -3.20
C SER A 107 -14.08 -2.14 -2.97
N GLU A 108 -14.93 -2.85 -2.24
CA GLU A 108 -16.28 -2.38 -1.91
C GLU A 108 -16.23 -1.10 -1.05
N ALA A 109 -15.35 -1.06 -0.06
CA ALA A 109 -15.14 0.13 0.77
C ALA A 109 -14.63 1.30 -0.08
N VAL A 110 -13.73 1.05 -1.02
CA VAL A 110 -13.19 2.06 -1.95
C VAL A 110 -14.29 2.65 -2.82
N LEU A 111 -15.21 1.83 -3.33
CA LEU A 111 -16.31 2.31 -4.19
C LEU A 111 -17.26 3.27 -3.48
N ARG A 112 -17.26 3.28 -2.14
CA ARG A 112 -18.10 4.20 -1.35
C ARG A 112 -17.44 5.54 -1.04
N LEU A 113 -16.21 5.78 -1.51
CA LEU A 113 -15.50 7.03 -1.25
C LEU A 113 -16.12 8.20 -2.03
N LEU A 114 -16.08 9.37 -1.41
CA LEU A 114 -16.58 10.61 -2.02
C LEU A 114 -15.71 11.11 -3.16
N VAL A 115 -14.47 10.64 -3.28
CA VAL A 115 -13.53 11.06 -4.31
C VAL A 115 -14.09 10.85 -5.73
N TRP A 116 -14.95 9.85 -5.91
CA TRP A 116 -15.55 9.56 -7.22
C TRP A 116 -16.40 10.70 -7.75
N ASP A 117 -16.98 11.51 -6.85
CA ASP A 117 -17.79 12.67 -7.22
C ASP A 117 -16.95 13.86 -7.71
N THR A 118 -15.64 13.84 -7.44
CA THR A 118 -14.73 14.92 -7.79
C THR A 118 -13.90 14.63 -9.04
N LEU A 119 -13.90 13.39 -9.51
CA LEU A 119 -13.15 12.99 -10.70
C LEU A 119 -13.97 13.24 -11.96
N PRO A 120 -13.30 13.55 -13.11
CA PRO A 120 -14.01 13.71 -14.37
C PRO A 120 -14.68 12.40 -14.80
N PRO A 121 -15.80 12.49 -15.52
CA PRO A 121 -16.52 11.31 -15.98
C PRO A 121 -15.71 10.47 -16.99
#